data_679c2a44e3309945b9df6ec37ca371af
#
_entry.id   679c2a44e3309945b9df6ec37ca371af
#
_cell.length_a   1.000
_cell.length_b   1.000
_cell.length_c   1.000
_cell.angle_alpha   90.00
_cell.angle_beta   90.00
_cell.angle_gamma   90.00
#
_symmetry.space_group_name_H-M   'P 1'
#
loop_
_entity.id
_entity.type
_entity.pdbx_description
1 polymer ?
#
loop_
_entity_poly.entity_id
_entity_poly.type
_entity_poly.pdbx_seq_one_letter_code
_entity_poly.pdbx_strand_id
1 'polypeptide(L)'
;MKRIYLFLFCFLFCKSLCLAQNIDLANVEIPSITEERSDRVITHKGYTVSYNYDWKIPNWVAYELTDWEVEGEVPRYDRFKPDPMVPQNVTATTNDYKYSGYDRGHMAPAADMKWDEQVMKESFYLSNICPQNPNLNGGVWKDLEEQVRDLATQKGKIFVVCGPIVTDASTTIGENKVVVPQAFYKVLLQENNGKIHTIGFVYENISGRRPMSTYAMTVDEVEKLTKIDFFPSLPDKIENKAESEVDFSKWTISY
;
A
#
# COMPACT_ATOMS: atom_id res chain seq x y z
N MET A 1 67.47 -11.96 43.79
CA MET A 1 66.92 -11.03 42.75
C MET A 1 65.80 -11.77 42.03
N LYS A 2 64.51 -11.42 42.31
CA LYS A 2 63.35 -12.03 41.64
C LYS A 2 62.92 -11.07 40.51
N ARG A 3 62.97 -11.56 39.28
CA ARG A 3 62.45 -10.80 38.10
C ARG A 3 60.93 -11.00 38.00
N ILE A 4 60.18 -9.90 38.12
CA ILE A 4 58.73 -9.85 37.92
C ILE A 4 58.51 -9.57 36.42
N TYR A 5 57.92 -10.51 35.70
CA TYR A 5 57.45 -10.28 34.33
C TYR A 5 56.02 -9.71 34.37
N LEU A 6 55.88 -8.45 33.96
CA LEU A 6 54.59 -7.78 33.79
C LEU A 6 54.03 -8.11 32.40
N PHE A 7 53.02 -9.00 32.38
CA PHE A 7 52.25 -9.27 31.15
C PHE A 7 51.26 -8.15 30.90
N LEU A 8 51.54 -7.32 29.88
CA LEU A 8 50.64 -6.29 29.41
C LEU A 8 49.58 -6.93 28.47
N PHE A 9 48.37 -7.14 28.96
CA PHE A 9 47.24 -7.65 28.15
C PHE A 9 46.66 -6.46 27.41
N CYS A 10 47.01 -6.28 26.11
CA CYS A 10 46.35 -5.34 25.22
C CYS A 10 44.96 -5.88 24.82
N PHE A 11 43.92 -5.40 25.47
CA PHE A 11 42.52 -5.59 24.98
C PHE A 11 42.32 -4.73 23.73
N LEU A 12 42.44 -5.36 22.55
CA LEU A 12 41.95 -4.79 21.31
C LEU A 12 40.42 -4.79 21.33
N PHE A 13 39.84 -3.67 21.72
CA PHE A 13 38.40 -3.37 21.48
C PHE A 13 38.19 -3.18 19.98
N CYS A 14 37.86 -4.25 19.28
CA CYS A 14 37.37 -4.18 17.93
C CYS A 14 35.96 -3.54 17.98
N LYS A 15 35.89 -2.21 17.89
CA LYS A 15 34.63 -1.52 17.60
C LYS A 15 34.24 -1.90 16.19
N SER A 16 33.37 -2.90 16.04
CA SER A 16 32.58 -3.09 14.82
C SER A 16 31.80 -1.80 14.58
N LEU A 17 32.31 -0.92 13.70
CA LEU A 17 31.48 0.08 13.08
C LEU A 17 30.45 -0.69 12.23
N CYS A 18 29.27 -0.87 12.77
CA CYS A 18 28.10 -1.20 11.97
C CYS A 18 27.82 0.04 11.13
N LEU A 19 28.39 0.11 9.93
CA LEU A 19 27.98 1.09 8.92
C LEU A 19 26.52 0.74 8.64
N ALA A 20 25.60 1.59 9.09
CA ALA A 20 24.24 1.55 8.64
C ALA A 20 24.27 1.63 7.11
N GLN A 21 23.90 0.56 6.43
CA GLN A 21 23.76 0.57 4.98
C GLN A 21 22.66 1.57 4.67
N ASN A 22 22.99 2.68 4.01
CA ASN A 22 21.96 3.56 3.47
C ASN A 22 21.18 2.77 2.41
N ILE A 23 19.98 2.36 2.76
CA ILE A 23 19.05 1.71 1.84
C ILE A 23 18.45 2.81 0.97
N ASP A 24 18.58 2.68 -0.34
CA ASP A 24 17.88 3.56 -1.27
C ASP A 24 16.39 3.17 -1.28
N LEU A 25 15.52 4.11 -0.93
CA LEU A 25 14.08 3.93 -0.88
C LEU A 25 13.36 4.70 -2.00
N ALA A 26 14.09 5.22 -2.99
CA ALA A 26 13.47 5.88 -4.12
C ALA A 26 12.61 4.90 -4.94
N ASN A 27 11.31 5.20 -5.04
CA ASN A 27 10.30 4.35 -5.70
C ASN A 27 10.20 2.92 -5.14
N VAL A 28 10.55 2.72 -3.88
CA VAL A 28 10.49 1.41 -3.23
C VAL A 28 9.06 0.83 -3.22
N GLU A 29 8.05 1.71 -3.24
CA GLU A 29 6.64 1.33 -3.26
C GLU A 29 6.16 0.74 -4.60
N ILE A 30 6.94 0.85 -5.68
CA ILE A 30 6.53 0.37 -7.00
C ILE A 30 6.74 -1.14 -7.08
N PRO A 31 5.65 -1.94 -7.08
CA PRO A 31 5.75 -3.39 -7.13
C PRO A 31 5.90 -3.91 -8.56
N SER A 32 6.20 -5.19 -8.71
CA SER A 32 6.18 -5.89 -9.99
C SER A 32 5.11 -6.99 -10.03
N ILE A 33 4.52 -7.23 -11.20
CA ILE A 33 3.53 -8.30 -11.41
C ILE A 33 4.26 -9.54 -11.88
N THR A 34 4.07 -10.68 -11.18
CA THR A 34 4.79 -11.92 -11.43
C THR A 34 4.07 -12.90 -12.36
N GLU A 35 2.84 -12.58 -12.76
CA GLU A 35 2.06 -13.39 -13.74
C GLU A 35 1.53 -12.51 -14.88
N GLU A 36 1.21 -13.14 -16.01
CA GLU A 36 0.66 -12.42 -17.15
C GLU A 36 -0.77 -11.93 -16.87
N ARG A 37 -0.95 -10.60 -16.92
CA ARG A 37 -2.25 -9.93 -16.83
C ARG A 37 -2.19 -8.56 -17.53
N SER A 38 -3.36 -8.01 -17.84
CA SER A 38 -3.44 -6.64 -18.36
C SER A 38 -2.84 -5.66 -17.34
N ASP A 39 -1.83 -4.90 -17.77
CA ASP A 39 -1.06 -3.99 -16.93
C ASP A 39 -0.70 -2.71 -17.69
N ARG A 40 -1.29 -1.59 -17.27
CA ARG A 40 -0.94 -0.26 -17.74
C ARG A 40 -0.52 0.61 -16.57
N VAL A 41 0.77 0.81 -16.42
CA VAL A 41 1.30 1.71 -15.40
C VAL A 41 1.09 3.17 -15.82
N ILE A 42 0.47 3.94 -14.92
CA ILE A 42 0.17 5.36 -15.05
C ILE A 42 0.67 6.06 -13.79
N THR A 43 1.53 7.06 -13.96
CA THR A 43 2.03 7.87 -12.85
C THR A 43 1.27 9.18 -12.77
N HIS A 44 0.58 9.40 -11.67
CA HIS A 44 -0.04 10.65 -11.27
C HIS A 44 0.89 11.43 -10.32
N LYS A 45 0.51 12.64 -9.96
CA LYS A 45 1.35 13.48 -9.09
C LYS A 45 1.52 12.93 -7.68
N GLY A 46 0.49 12.27 -7.13
CA GLY A 46 0.47 11.76 -5.76
C GLY A 46 0.47 10.23 -5.63
N TYR A 47 0.37 9.49 -6.72
CA TYR A 47 0.40 8.03 -6.72
C TYR A 47 0.72 7.47 -8.10
N THR A 48 1.15 6.22 -8.14
CA THR A 48 1.26 5.43 -9.37
C THR A 48 0.24 4.29 -9.33
N VAL A 49 -0.39 4.00 -10.46
CA VAL A 49 -1.37 2.93 -10.60
C VAL A 49 -1.01 2.00 -11.76
N SER A 50 -1.10 0.69 -11.53
CA SER A 50 -1.19 -0.30 -12.60
C SER A 50 -2.67 -0.55 -12.88
N TYR A 51 -3.16 -0.12 -14.03
CA TYR A 51 -4.56 -0.26 -14.41
C TYR A 51 -4.77 -1.48 -15.30
N ASN A 52 -5.77 -2.28 -14.96
CA ASN A 52 -6.16 -3.47 -15.69
C ASN A 52 -7.32 -3.14 -16.65
N TYR A 53 -7.05 -3.19 -17.97
CA TYR A 53 -8.03 -2.87 -19.01
C TYR A 53 -9.17 -3.90 -19.10
N ASP A 54 -8.91 -5.17 -18.75
CA ASP A 54 -9.93 -6.22 -18.79
C ASP A 54 -10.89 -6.11 -17.61
N TRP A 55 -10.36 -5.85 -16.43
CA TRP A 55 -11.14 -5.68 -15.19
C TRP A 55 -11.73 -4.29 -15.01
N LYS A 56 -11.12 -3.27 -15.62
CA LYS A 56 -11.46 -1.83 -15.49
C LYS A 56 -11.35 -1.31 -14.04
N ILE A 57 -10.42 -1.87 -13.30
CA ILE A 57 -9.99 -1.48 -11.96
C ILE A 57 -8.46 -1.58 -11.88
N PRO A 58 -7.79 -1.01 -10.87
CA PRO A 58 -6.35 -1.16 -10.72
C PRO A 58 -5.96 -2.61 -10.40
N ASN A 59 -4.76 -3.03 -10.80
CA ASN A 59 -4.06 -4.17 -10.21
C ASN A 59 -3.50 -3.76 -8.85
N TRP A 60 -2.88 -2.60 -8.81
CA TRP A 60 -2.31 -1.96 -7.61
C TRP A 60 -2.29 -0.44 -7.76
N VAL A 61 -2.27 0.22 -6.61
CA VAL A 61 -2.01 1.66 -6.45
C VAL A 61 -0.94 1.81 -5.39
N ALA A 62 0.12 2.56 -5.72
CA ALA A 62 1.29 2.73 -4.86
C ALA A 62 1.59 4.21 -4.63
N TYR A 63 1.95 4.58 -3.40
CA TYR A 63 2.31 5.94 -3.03
C TYR A 63 3.15 5.98 -1.76
N GLU A 64 3.91 7.05 -1.62
CA GLU A 64 4.52 7.47 -0.36
C GLU A 64 3.53 8.36 0.39
N LEU A 65 3.45 8.26 1.71
CA LEU A 65 2.70 9.15 2.57
C LEU A 65 3.62 9.68 3.67
N THR A 66 3.82 10.98 3.70
CA THR A 66 4.65 11.68 4.68
C THR A 66 3.81 12.39 5.72
N ASP A 67 4.42 12.73 6.86
CA ASP A 67 3.77 13.50 7.94
C ASP A 67 3.23 14.85 7.44
N TRP A 68 3.99 15.58 6.63
CA TRP A 68 3.56 16.89 6.09
C TRP A 68 2.39 16.77 5.10
N GLU A 69 2.27 15.66 4.34
CA GLU A 69 1.16 15.40 3.42
C GLU A 69 -0.15 15.14 4.18
N VAL A 70 -0.05 14.47 5.34
CA VAL A 70 -1.20 14.23 6.22
C VAL A 70 -1.79 15.54 6.76
N GLU A 71 -0.96 16.56 6.99
CA GLU A 71 -1.39 17.89 7.46
C GLU A 71 -2.10 18.74 6.40
N GLY A 72 -2.19 18.26 5.16
CA GLY A 72 -2.83 18.96 4.05
C GLY A 72 -4.31 19.34 4.35
N GLU A 73 -4.74 20.51 3.88
CA GLU A 73 -6.07 21.08 4.15
C GLU A 73 -6.94 21.24 2.91
N VAL A 74 -6.49 20.79 1.73
CA VAL A 74 -7.28 20.89 0.49
C VAL A 74 -8.64 20.22 0.69
N PRO A 75 -9.76 20.91 0.41
CA PRO A 75 -11.10 20.35 0.53
C PRO A 75 -11.30 19.14 -0.39
N ARG A 76 -12.08 18.17 0.08
CA ARG A 76 -12.42 16.98 -0.70
C ARG A 76 -13.13 17.37 -2.01
N TYR A 77 -12.70 16.77 -3.11
CA TYR A 77 -13.16 17.13 -4.46
C TYR A 77 -14.55 16.56 -4.82
N ASP A 78 -14.86 15.34 -4.39
CA ASP A 78 -16.13 14.60 -4.56
C ASP A 78 -16.68 14.45 -6.00
N ARG A 79 -15.82 14.57 -7.02
CA ARG A 79 -16.23 14.46 -8.43
C ARG A 79 -15.47 13.36 -9.13
N PHE A 80 -15.99 12.14 -9.05
CA PHE A 80 -15.43 11.00 -9.77
C PHE A 80 -15.56 11.19 -11.29
N LYS A 81 -14.52 10.80 -12.02
CA LYS A 81 -14.49 10.85 -13.49
C LYS A 81 -13.51 9.81 -14.05
N PRO A 82 -13.70 9.38 -15.31
CA PRO A 82 -12.70 8.58 -16.00
C PRO A 82 -11.33 9.24 -15.96
N ASP A 83 -10.29 8.42 -15.86
CA ASP A 83 -8.92 8.88 -15.94
C ASP A 83 -8.60 9.28 -17.39
N PRO A 84 -8.14 10.52 -17.65
CA PRO A 84 -7.82 10.97 -19.00
C PRO A 84 -6.66 10.20 -19.65
N MET A 85 -5.85 9.47 -18.87
CA MET A 85 -4.75 8.64 -19.36
C MET A 85 -5.20 7.21 -19.72
N VAL A 86 -6.45 6.83 -19.42
CA VAL A 86 -7.07 5.56 -19.79
C VAL A 86 -7.96 5.73 -21.01
N PRO A 87 -7.81 4.92 -22.08
CA PRO A 87 -8.67 4.98 -23.26
C PRO A 87 -10.16 4.76 -22.89
N GLN A 88 -11.07 5.51 -23.52
CA GLN A 88 -12.50 5.51 -23.19
C GLN A 88 -13.18 4.14 -23.33
N ASN A 89 -12.70 3.30 -24.24
CA ASN A 89 -13.28 1.97 -24.48
C ASN A 89 -12.91 0.91 -23.44
N VAL A 90 -11.96 1.21 -22.55
CA VAL A 90 -11.48 0.30 -21.50
C VAL A 90 -11.53 0.91 -20.10
N THR A 91 -12.21 2.04 -19.94
CA THR A 91 -12.37 2.70 -18.64
C THR A 91 -13.74 2.43 -18.03
N ALA A 92 -13.81 2.45 -16.70
CA ALA A 92 -15.08 2.56 -15.97
C ALA A 92 -15.65 3.97 -16.09
N THR A 93 -16.97 4.09 -15.87
CA THR A 93 -17.69 5.36 -15.76
C THR A 93 -18.45 5.44 -14.44
N THR A 94 -18.86 6.63 -14.03
CA THR A 94 -19.68 6.80 -12.82
C THR A 94 -21.04 6.11 -12.92
N ASN A 95 -21.54 5.90 -14.15
CA ASN A 95 -22.81 5.20 -14.39
C ASN A 95 -22.72 3.71 -14.06
N ASP A 96 -21.55 3.08 -14.18
CA ASP A 96 -21.37 1.68 -13.85
C ASP A 96 -21.62 1.40 -12.36
N TYR A 97 -21.31 2.38 -11.52
CA TYR A 97 -21.49 2.28 -10.06
C TYR A 97 -22.90 2.64 -9.60
N LYS A 98 -23.68 3.31 -10.47
CA LYS A 98 -25.02 3.80 -10.10
C LYS A 98 -25.97 2.62 -9.90
N TYR A 99 -26.58 2.56 -8.73
CA TYR A 99 -27.50 1.47 -8.31
C TYR A 99 -26.87 0.06 -8.33
N SER A 100 -25.54 -0.05 -8.34
CA SER A 100 -24.84 -1.33 -8.33
C SER A 100 -24.87 -2.05 -6.97
N GLY A 101 -25.15 -1.33 -5.89
CA GLY A 101 -25.01 -1.83 -4.51
C GLY A 101 -23.59 -1.69 -3.95
N TYR A 102 -22.65 -1.23 -4.75
CA TYR A 102 -21.26 -0.98 -4.34
C TYR A 102 -20.94 0.49 -4.30
N ASP A 103 -20.06 0.86 -3.36
CA ASP A 103 -19.43 2.17 -3.32
C ASP A 103 -18.30 2.29 -4.35
N ARG A 104 -17.93 3.53 -4.63
CA ARG A 104 -16.69 3.89 -5.33
C ARG A 104 -15.56 3.95 -4.31
N GLY A 105 -14.99 2.77 -3.98
CA GLY A 105 -13.92 2.63 -3.00
C GLY A 105 -12.58 3.09 -3.56
N HIS A 106 -11.93 4.03 -2.85
CA HIS A 106 -10.61 4.50 -3.20
C HIS A 106 -9.53 3.50 -2.81
N MET A 107 -8.49 3.36 -3.63
CA MET A 107 -7.25 2.68 -3.24
C MET A 107 -6.29 3.68 -2.57
N ALA A 108 -5.85 4.73 -3.26
CA ALA A 108 -5.22 5.90 -2.62
C ALA A 108 -6.34 6.84 -2.13
N PRO A 109 -6.56 6.96 -0.81
CA PRO A 109 -7.73 7.66 -0.28
C PRO A 109 -7.58 9.18 -0.43
N ALA A 110 -8.70 9.87 -0.68
CA ALA A 110 -8.72 11.32 -0.80
C ALA A 110 -8.20 12.04 0.47
N ALA A 111 -8.27 11.39 1.63
CA ALA A 111 -7.78 11.96 2.88
C ALA A 111 -6.24 12.01 2.95
N ASP A 112 -5.54 11.15 2.20
CA ASP A 112 -4.07 11.16 2.09
C ASP A 112 -3.59 12.15 1.00
N MET A 113 -4.50 12.69 0.18
CA MET A 113 -4.23 13.54 -0.98
C MET A 113 -4.61 15.02 -0.74
N LYS A 114 -4.69 15.46 0.51
CA LYS A 114 -5.11 16.81 0.90
C LYS A 114 -4.02 17.88 0.78
N TRP A 115 -2.81 17.51 0.45
CA TRP A 115 -1.66 18.39 0.39
C TRP A 115 -1.55 19.21 -0.92
N ASP A 116 -2.30 18.83 -1.95
CA ASP A 116 -2.27 19.53 -3.26
C ASP A 116 -3.62 19.37 -3.97
N GLU A 117 -4.12 20.44 -4.62
CA GLU A 117 -5.41 20.44 -5.33
C GLU A 117 -5.44 19.48 -6.52
N GLN A 118 -4.33 19.32 -7.25
CA GLN A 118 -4.27 18.41 -8.39
C GLN A 118 -4.29 16.96 -7.90
N VAL A 119 -3.50 16.65 -6.88
CA VAL A 119 -3.44 15.32 -6.27
C VAL A 119 -4.80 14.91 -5.71
N MET A 120 -5.50 15.84 -5.04
CA MET A 120 -6.88 15.64 -4.59
C MET A 120 -7.81 15.31 -5.77
N LYS A 121 -7.72 16.04 -6.89
CA LYS A 121 -8.56 15.80 -8.08
C LYS A 121 -8.23 14.47 -8.75
N GLU A 122 -6.96 14.09 -8.79
CA GLU A 122 -6.49 12.83 -9.39
C GLU A 122 -6.93 11.62 -8.57
N SER A 123 -7.02 11.71 -7.25
CA SER A 123 -7.50 10.61 -6.41
C SER A 123 -8.94 10.17 -6.75
N PHE A 124 -9.75 11.04 -7.40
CA PHE A 124 -11.10 10.75 -7.89
C PHE A 124 -11.17 10.19 -9.32
N TYR A 125 -10.02 9.90 -9.94
CA TYR A 125 -10.01 9.17 -11.20
C TYR A 125 -10.44 7.72 -10.98
N LEU A 126 -11.28 7.21 -11.91
CA LEU A 126 -11.80 5.84 -11.78
C LEU A 126 -10.73 4.76 -11.95
N SER A 127 -9.53 5.11 -12.39
CA SER A 127 -8.35 4.24 -12.34
C SER A 127 -7.87 3.92 -10.91
N ASN A 128 -8.23 4.75 -9.92
CA ASN A 128 -7.94 4.58 -8.49
C ASN A 128 -9.12 3.95 -7.71
N ILE A 129 -10.18 3.51 -8.40
CA ILE A 129 -11.47 3.17 -7.76
C ILE A 129 -11.87 1.73 -8.07
N CYS A 130 -12.36 1.03 -7.03
CA CYS A 130 -12.94 -0.32 -7.14
C CYS A 130 -14.38 -0.36 -6.63
N PRO A 131 -15.22 -1.30 -7.14
CA PRO A 131 -16.50 -1.63 -6.52
C PRO A 131 -16.26 -2.23 -5.14
N GLN A 132 -16.63 -1.51 -4.08
CA GLN A 132 -16.36 -1.88 -2.69
C GLN A 132 -17.67 -1.96 -1.89
N ASN A 133 -17.80 -2.97 -1.04
CA ASN A 133 -18.94 -3.10 -0.13
C ASN A 133 -19.02 -1.84 0.76
N PRO A 134 -20.21 -1.17 0.88
CA PRO A 134 -20.33 0.08 1.64
C PRO A 134 -19.93 -0.04 3.12
N ASN A 135 -20.21 -1.17 3.77
CA ASN A 135 -19.84 -1.37 5.16
C ASN A 135 -18.33 -1.67 5.34
N LEU A 136 -17.68 -2.22 4.32
CA LEU A 136 -16.23 -2.33 4.30
C LEU A 136 -15.61 -0.94 4.08
N ASN A 137 -16.02 -0.24 3.02
CA ASN A 137 -15.49 1.07 2.61
C ASN A 137 -15.61 2.13 3.72
N GLY A 138 -16.80 2.27 4.31
CA GLY A 138 -17.05 3.20 5.42
C GLY A 138 -16.70 2.66 6.81
N GLY A 139 -16.24 1.41 6.91
CA GLY A 139 -15.94 0.71 8.15
C GLY A 139 -14.45 0.38 8.30
N VAL A 140 -14.12 -0.91 8.42
CA VAL A 140 -12.76 -1.37 8.75
C VAL A 140 -11.68 -0.99 7.73
N TRP A 141 -12.05 -0.77 6.46
CA TRP A 141 -11.11 -0.24 5.47
C TRP A 141 -10.73 1.22 5.77
N LYS A 142 -11.73 2.04 6.11
CA LYS A 142 -11.51 3.42 6.55
C LYS A 142 -10.70 3.48 7.85
N ASP A 143 -10.98 2.57 8.81
CA ASP A 143 -10.22 2.50 10.06
C ASP A 143 -8.71 2.23 9.77
N LEU A 144 -8.41 1.36 8.79
CA LEU A 144 -7.03 1.10 8.35
C LEU A 144 -6.39 2.34 7.69
N GLU A 145 -7.14 3.07 6.85
CA GLU A 145 -6.65 4.32 6.24
C GLU A 145 -6.33 5.39 7.30
N GLU A 146 -7.15 5.52 8.34
CA GLU A 146 -6.89 6.41 9.48
C GLU A 146 -5.62 5.98 10.21
N GLN A 147 -5.44 4.67 10.47
CA GLN A 147 -4.25 4.13 11.10
C GLN A 147 -2.98 4.35 10.26
N VAL A 148 -3.04 4.28 8.94
CA VAL A 148 -1.90 4.58 8.05
C VAL A 148 -1.47 6.05 8.17
N ARG A 149 -2.41 6.99 8.24
CA ARG A 149 -2.10 8.41 8.47
C ARG A 149 -1.47 8.65 9.85
N ASP A 150 -1.98 8.00 10.89
CA ASP A 150 -1.39 8.08 12.23
C ASP A 150 0.05 7.53 12.23
N LEU A 151 0.30 6.45 11.51
CA LEU A 151 1.64 5.90 11.35
C LEU A 151 2.57 6.86 10.58
N ALA A 152 2.10 7.47 9.48
CA ALA A 152 2.87 8.46 8.73
C ALA A 152 3.26 9.65 9.62
N THR A 153 2.32 10.17 10.40
CA THR A 153 2.57 11.25 11.37
C THR A 153 3.59 10.85 12.45
N GLN A 154 3.53 9.62 12.97
CA GLN A 154 4.42 9.15 14.03
C GLN A 154 5.82 8.77 13.53
N LYS A 155 5.94 8.30 12.29
CA LYS A 155 7.17 7.76 11.70
C LYS A 155 7.84 8.71 10.70
N GLY A 156 7.15 9.78 10.31
CA GLY A 156 7.58 10.74 9.30
C GLY A 156 7.23 10.30 7.87
N LYS A 157 7.16 8.97 7.61
CA LYS A 157 6.89 8.41 6.28
C LYS A 157 6.43 6.96 6.34
N ILE A 158 5.47 6.61 5.49
CA ILE A 158 5.04 5.22 5.19
C ILE A 158 4.94 5.06 3.67
N PHE A 159 5.41 3.93 3.15
CA PHE A 159 5.15 3.53 1.77
C PHE A 159 3.95 2.58 1.75
N VAL A 160 3.06 2.78 0.81
CA VAL A 160 1.77 2.09 0.73
C VAL A 160 1.59 1.49 -0.66
N VAL A 161 1.27 0.21 -0.70
CA VAL A 161 0.76 -0.45 -1.91
C VAL A 161 -0.59 -1.09 -1.58
N CYS A 162 -1.63 -0.79 -2.35
CA CYS A 162 -2.94 -1.34 -2.11
C CYS A 162 -3.66 -1.66 -3.43
N GLY A 163 -4.63 -2.57 -3.36
CA GLY A 163 -5.36 -2.97 -4.55
C GLY A 163 -6.39 -4.06 -4.27
N PRO A 164 -7.12 -4.46 -5.32
CA PRO A 164 -8.08 -5.55 -5.27
C PRO A 164 -7.40 -6.92 -5.37
N ILE A 165 -8.06 -7.93 -4.82
CA ILE A 165 -7.79 -9.35 -5.08
C ILE A 165 -8.96 -9.88 -5.91
N VAL A 166 -8.67 -10.27 -7.16
CA VAL A 166 -9.63 -10.83 -8.10
C VAL A 166 -9.29 -12.31 -8.31
N THR A 167 -10.07 -13.18 -7.69
CA THR A 167 -9.96 -14.64 -7.86
C THR A 167 -10.99 -15.17 -8.86
N ASP A 168 -12.06 -14.40 -9.07
CA ASP A 168 -13.12 -14.65 -10.05
C ASP A 168 -13.60 -13.31 -10.64
N ALA A 169 -13.42 -13.12 -11.93
CA ALA A 169 -13.83 -11.93 -12.66
C ALA A 169 -15.26 -12.02 -13.22
N SER A 170 -16.04 -13.02 -12.86
CA SER A 170 -17.40 -13.24 -13.38
C SER A 170 -18.42 -12.24 -12.86
N THR A 171 -18.23 -11.74 -11.63
CA THR A 171 -19.11 -10.71 -11.05
C THR A 171 -18.67 -9.32 -11.51
N THR A 172 -19.59 -8.62 -12.18
CA THR A 172 -19.33 -7.27 -12.72
C THR A 172 -20.47 -6.31 -12.47
N ILE A 173 -20.20 -5.01 -12.53
CA ILE A 173 -21.20 -3.94 -12.46
C ILE A 173 -21.21 -3.10 -13.73
N GLY A 174 -22.37 -2.50 -14.02
CA GLY A 174 -22.59 -1.54 -15.10
C GLY A 174 -22.45 -2.11 -16.50
N GLU A 175 -22.66 -1.23 -17.49
CA GLU A 175 -22.57 -1.59 -18.91
C GLU A 175 -21.13 -1.91 -19.34
N ASN A 176 -20.14 -1.26 -18.73
CA ASN A 176 -18.73 -1.50 -19.01
C ASN A 176 -18.19 -2.79 -18.34
N LYS A 177 -19.00 -3.52 -17.55
CA LYS A 177 -18.61 -4.77 -16.89
C LYS A 177 -17.38 -4.58 -16.01
N VAL A 178 -17.41 -3.59 -15.12
CA VAL A 178 -16.35 -3.35 -14.13
C VAL A 178 -16.34 -4.51 -13.15
N VAL A 179 -15.23 -5.20 -12.99
CA VAL A 179 -15.11 -6.39 -12.13
C VAL A 179 -15.26 -6.02 -10.66
N VAL A 180 -16.01 -6.85 -9.92
CA VAL A 180 -16.15 -6.74 -8.47
C VAL A 180 -15.11 -7.66 -7.81
N PRO A 181 -14.12 -7.12 -7.10
CA PRO A 181 -13.10 -7.94 -6.45
C PRO A 181 -13.67 -8.67 -5.23
N GLN A 182 -13.10 -9.83 -4.92
CA GLN A 182 -13.49 -10.63 -3.77
C GLN A 182 -12.87 -10.12 -2.46
N ALA A 183 -11.72 -9.46 -2.54
CA ALA A 183 -11.03 -8.88 -1.39
C ALA A 183 -10.19 -7.66 -1.80
N PHE A 184 -9.63 -6.99 -0.81
CA PHE A 184 -8.67 -5.90 -0.97
C PHE A 184 -7.47 -6.14 -0.08
N TYR A 185 -6.30 -5.74 -0.56
CA TYR A 185 -5.08 -5.74 0.24
C TYR A 185 -4.54 -4.31 0.44
N LYS A 186 -3.79 -4.13 1.50
CA LYS A 186 -2.95 -2.97 1.74
C LYS A 186 -1.65 -3.45 2.37
N VAL A 187 -0.53 -3.17 1.71
CA VAL A 187 0.83 -3.51 2.16
C VAL A 187 1.54 -2.22 2.52
N LEU A 188 2.20 -2.22 3.67
CA LEU A 188 2.89 -1.07 4.21
C LEU A 188 4.37 -1.38 4.41
N LEU A 189 5.23 -0.41 4.14
CA LEU A 189 6.64 -0.42 4.49
C LEU A 189 6.99 0.82 5.29
N GLN A 190 7.76 0.63 6.37
CA GLN A 190 8.42 1.71 7.10
C GLN A 190 9.91 1.42 7.26
N GLU A 191 10.71 2.48 7.24
CA GLU A 191 12.11 2.43 7.67
C GLU A 191 12.21 2.99 9.08
N ASN A 192 12.93 2.30 9.96
CA ASN A 192 13.19 2.77 11.31
C ASN A 192 14.63 2.43 11.73
N ASN A 193 15.48 3.46 11.86
CA ASN A 193 16.90 3.32 12.25
C ASN A 193 17.70 2.36 11.36
N GLY A 194 17.54 2.47 10.04
CA GLY A 194 18.22 1.63 9.04
C GLY A 194 17.65 0.21 8.92
N LYS A 195 16.46 -0.03 9.47
CA LYS A 195 15.75 -1.33 9.36
C LYS A 195 14.43 -1.15 8.65
N ILE A 196 14.17 -2.04 7.71
CA ILE A 196 12.90 -2.14 7.02
C ILE A 196 11.96 -3.05 7.81
N HIS A 197 10.71 -2.61 7.92
CA HIS A 197 9.61 -3.38 8.48
C HIS A 197 8.44 -3.30 7.52
N THR A 198 7.80 -4.43 7.26
CA THR A 198 6.64 -4.53 6.38
C THR A 198 5.47 -5.20 7.10
N ILE A 199 4.26 -4.95 6.63
CA ILE A 199 3.04 -5.60 7.08
C ILE A 199 2.01 -5.58 5.96
N GLY A 200 1.29 -6.68 5.78
CA GLY A 200 0.17 -6.79 4.87
C GLY A 200 -1.16 -6.88 5.61
N PHE A 201 -2.22 -6.40 4.97
CA PHE A 201 -3.61 -6.56 5.42
C PHE A 201 -4.47 -7.06 4.27
N VAL A 202 -5.37 -8.00 4.55
CA VAL A 202 -6.35 -8.48 3.56
C VAL A 202 -7.75 -8.45 4.17
N TYR A 203 -8.67 -7.80 3.46
CA TYR A 203 -10.08 -7.66 3.83
C TYR A 203 -10.97 -8.23 2.74
N GLU A 204 -11.83 -9.19 3.06
CA GLU A 204 -12.87 -9.66 2.15
C GLU A 204 -13.81 -8.50 1.79
N ASN A 205 -14.31 -8.46 0.54
CA ASN A 205 -15.22 -7.41 0.06
C ASN A 205 -16.67 -7.63 0.55
N ILE A 206 -16.82 -7.79 1.86
CA ILE A 206 -18.10 -8.06 2.54
C ILE A 206 -18.24 -7.16 3.78
N SER A 207 -19.42 -7.14 4.34
CA SER A 207 -19.68 -6.52 5.65
C SER A 207 -19.06 -7.35 6.77
N GLY A 208 -18.47 -6.67 7.75
CA GLY A 208 -17.93 -7.31 8.95
C GLY A 208 -16.98 -6.38 9.69
N ARG A 209 -16.81 -6.61 11.00
CA ARG A 209 -15.86 -5.88 11.83
C ARG A 209 -15.19 -6.85 12.79
N ARG A 210 -13.88 -6.95 12.69
CA ARG A 210 -13.01 -7.68 13.62
C ARG A 210 -11.84 -6.77 14.02
N PRO A 211 -11.09 -7.09 15.08
CA PRO A 211 -9.85 -6.37 15.38
C PRO A 211 -8.92 -6.32 14.17
N MET A 212 -8.26 -5.18 13.96
CA MET A 212 -7.40 -4.95 12.78
C MET A 212 -6.28 -6.00 12.67
N SER A 213 -5.75 -6.44 13.81
CA SER A 213 -4.74 -7.50 13.87
C SER A 213 -5.17 -8.84 13.24
N THR A 214 -6.48 -9.11 13.13
CA THR A 214 -6.98 -10.34 12.51
C THR A 214 -6.93 -10.33 10.98
N TYR A 215 -6.71 -9.16 10.39
CA TYR A 215 -6.56 -8.98 8.95
C TYR A 215 -5.10 -8.87 8.53
N ALA A 216 -4.20 -8.78 9.51
CA ALA A 216 -2.77 -8.65 9.27
C ALA A 216 -2.12 -9.98 8.93
N MET A 217 -1.17 -9.95 8.01
CA MET A 217 -0.37 -11.09 7.57
C MET A 217 1.01 -10.63 7.08
N THR A 218 1.89 -11.56 6.78
CA THR A 218 3.18 -11.26 6.18
C THR A 218 3.00 -10.78 4.74
N VAL A 219 3.98 -10.02 4.22
CA VAL A 219 3.95 -9.59 2.82
C VAL A 219 4.06 -10.79 1.89
N ASP A 220 4.92 -11.78 2.20
CA ASP A 220 5.00 -13.07 1.49
C ASP A 220 3.64 -13.77 1.32
N GLU A 221 2.75 -13.65 2.32
CA GLU A 221 1.40 -14.22 2.24
C GLU A 221 0.50 -13.42 1.29
N VAL A 222 0.62 -12.08 1.28
CA VAL A 222 -0.11 -11.22 0.33
C VAL A 222 0.37 -11.47 -1.10
N GLU A 223 1.66 -11.64 -1.33
CA GLU A 223 2.25 -11.97 -2.64
C GLU A 223 1.71 -13.27 -3.22
N LYS A 224 1.60 -14.30 -2.38
CA LYS A 224 1.00 -15.58 -2.79
C LYS A 224 -0.44 -15.43 -3.26
N LEU A 225 -1.21 -14.52 -2.65
CA LEU A 225 -2.61 -14.25 -3.02
C LEU A 225 -2.73 -13.37 -4.27
N THR A 226 -1.85 -12.38 -4.42
CA THR A 226 -1.96 -11.33 -5.45
C THR A 226 -1.16 -11.62 -6.71
N LYS A 227 -0.09 -12.42 -6.61
CA LYS A 227 0.93 -12.58 -7.63
C LYS A 227 1.60 -11.26 -7.99
N ILE A 228 1.80 -10.44 -6.98
CA ILE A 228 2.52 -9.18 -7.04
C ILE A 228 3.70 -9.32 -6.09
N ASP A 229 4.87 -8.95 -6.57
CA ASP A 229 6.14 -8.88 -5.84
C ASP A 229 6.25 -7.44 -5.30
N PHE A 230 6.18 -7.29 -3.99
CA PHE A 230 6.21 -5.99 -3.34
C PHE A 230 7.64 -5.60 -2.99
N PHE A 231 7.95 -4.31 -3.13
CA PHE A 231 9.24 -3.72 -2.79
C PHE A 231 10.48 -4.35 -3.50
N PRO A 232 10.38 -4.77 -4.78
CA PRO A 232 11.43 -5.52 -5.49
C PRO A 232 12.72 -4.72 -5.71
N SER A 233 12.73 -3.43 -5.38
CA SER A 233 13.94 -2.60 -5.43
C SER A 233 14.81 -2.73 -4.18
N LEU A 234 14.32 -3.36 -3.11
CA LEU A 234 15.13 -3.66 -1.93
C LEU A 234 16.18 -4.74 -2.25
N PRO A 235 17.34 -4.71 -1.58
CA PRO A 235 18.25 -5.84 -1.66
C PRO A 235 17.60 -7.12 -1.13
N ASP A 236 17.66 -8.25 -1.88
CA ASP A 236 16.99 -9.53 -1.61
C ASP A 236 17.06 -9.97 -0.14
N LYS A 237 18.22 -9.77 0.51
CA LYS A 237 18.41 -10.16 1.93
C LYS A 237 17.55 -9.32 2.88
N ILE A 238 17.31 -8.06 2.54
CA ILE A 238 16.53 -7.13 3.36
C ILE A 238 15.06 -7.40 3.12
N GLU A 239 14.67 -7.47 1.86
CA GLU A 239 13.33 -7.78 1.36
C GLU A 239 12.83 -9.09 1.97
N ASN A 240 13.46 -10.23 1.65
CA ASN A 240 13.08 -11.55 2.17
C ASN A 240 12.92 -11.61 3.69
N LYS A 241 13.76 -10.86 4.43
CA LYS A 241 13.65 -10.80 5.89
C LYS A 241 12.46 -9.94 6.33
N ALA A 242 12.25 -8.80 5.70
CA ALA A 242 11.19 -7.88 6.09
C ALA A 242 9.80 -8.47 5.79
N GLU A 243 9.66 -9.21 4.69
CA GLU A 243 8.40 -9.72 4.16
C GLU A 243 7.95 -11.05 4.78
N SER A 244 8.91 -11.83 5.30
CA SER A 244 8.61 -13.14 5.90
C SER A 244 8.05 -13.08 7.33
N GLU A 245 8.07 -11.93 8.00
CA GLU A 245 7.63 -11.79 9.39
C GLU A 245 6.86 -10.50 9.65
N VAL A 246 5.90 -10.52 10.58
CA VAL A 246 5.22 -9.33 11.10
C VAL A 246 5.63 -9.11 12.56
N ASP A 247 6.37 -8.04 12.81
CA ASP A 247 6.67 -7.58 14.16
C ASP A 247 5.66 -6.49 14.59
N PHE A 248 4.56 -6.90 15.20
CA PHE A 248 3.50 -5.98 15.67
C PHE A 248 4.01 -4.89 16.62
N SER A 249 5.16 -5.10 17.30
CA SER A 249 5.74 -4.06 18.17
C SER A 249 6.22 -2.82 17.40
N LYS A 250 6.38 -2.94 16.09
CA LYS A 250 6.80 -1.85 15.19
C LYS A 250 5.61 -1.08 14.61
N TRP A 251 4.43 -1.66 14.68
CA TRP A 251 3.19 -1.10 14.15
C TRP A 251 2.25 -0.77 15.30
N THR A 252 1.90 0.51 15.46
CA THR A 252 0.92 0.96 16.47
C THR A 252 -0.48 0.61 15.98
N ILE A 253 -0.82 -0.70 15.94
CA ILE A 253 -2.11 -1.19 15.46
C ILE A 253 -3.06 -1.35 16.64
N SER A 254 -4.25 -0.74 16.57
CA SER A 254 -5.30 -0.93 17.55
C SER A 254 -5.85 -2.37 17.49
N TYR A 255 -5.95 -3.02 18.65
CA TYR A 255 -6.49 -4.37 18.81
C TYR A 255 -8.01 -4.35 18.91
#